data_6b7a995478a7ea906cd275654aa59f79
#
_entry.id   6b7a995478a7ea906cd275654aa59f79
#
_cell.length_a   1.000
_cell.length_b   1.000
_cell.length_c   1.000
_cell.angle_alpha   90.00
_cell.angle_beta   90.00
_cell.angle_gamma   90.00
#
_symmetry.space_group_name_H-M   'P 1'
#
loop_
_entity.id
_entity.type
_entity.pdbx_description
1 polymer ?
#
loop_
_entity_poly.entity_id
_entity_poly.type
_entity_poly.pdbx_seq_one_letter_code
_entity_poly.pdbx_strand_id
1 'polypeptide(L)'
;FFPTPFSFKSMKKIFTKTSIYYLLSFLIPLTIISIVLAFQGIWWGSDTTILASDGFHQYVIFNQTLRNALHGDGSIFYTFTSGLGLNFYALSSYYLGSFLSPIVFFFNLQSMPDALYLVTIVKFGLIGLSTFVSLKGIHQYLKEEWALLLSTSLSLMSFSTSQLEINNWLDVFILLPIILLGLHRLLTGKGQIIYYVALTCLFVQNYYFGYMTAIFLIIWTLVQLSRLKGQKLKRFVNFTLVSILSALSSLFMLL
;
A
#
# COMPACT_ATOMS: atom_id res chain seq x y z
N PHE A 1 22.72 -32.38 21.20
CA PHE A 1 22.22 -31.97 19.87
C PHE A 1 22.67 -30.53 19.60
N PHE A 2 23.81 -30.39 18.90
CA PHE A 2 24.26 -29.10 18.40
C PHE A 2 23.63 -28.87 17.01
N PRO A 3 23.07 -27.69 16.68
CA PRO A 3 22.60 -27.43 15.34
C PRO A 3 23.79 -27.36 14.38
N THR A 4 23.68 -28.03 13.25
CA THR A 4 24.68 -28.06 12.19
C THR A 4 24.95 -26.65 11.66
N PRO A 5 26.18 -26.26 11.33
CA PRO A 5 26.52 -24.94 10.85
C PRO A 5 25.81 -24.65 9.53
N PHE A 6 25.18 -23.46 9.46
CA PHE A 6 24.50 -22.93 8.28
C PHE A 6 25.48 -22.93 7.08
N SER A 7 25.24 -23.82 6.13
CA SER A 7 26.14 -23.99 4.98
C SER A 7 25.98 -22.82 4.00
N PHE A 8 27.11 -22.22 3.58
CA PHE A 8 27.20 -21.22 2.51
C PHE A 8 26.55 -21.65 1.18
N LYS A 9 26.41 -22.96 0.93
CA LYS A 9 25.64 -23.54 -0.19
C LYS A 9 24.14 -23.30 -0.07
N SER A 10 23.60 -23.13 1.15
CA SER A 10 22.19 -22.79 1.38
C SER A 10 21.87 -21.33 1.00
N MET A 11 22.81 -20.40 1.19
CA MET A 11 22.63 -18.98 0.81
C MET A 11 22.63 -18.78 -0.71
N LYS A 12 23.41 -19.53 -1.49
CA LYS A 12 23.37 -19.45 -2.97
C LYS A 12 22.05 -19.94 -3.58
N LYS A 13 21.24 -20.71 -2.84
CA LYS A 13 19.90 -21.14 -3.28
C LYS A 13 18.81 -20.10 -3.04
N ILE A 14 19.07 -19.10 -2.20
CA ILE A 14 18.10 -18.02 -1.87
C ILE A 14 18.09 -16.94 -2.97
N PHE A 15 19.21 -16.70 -3.64
CA PHE A 15 19.29 -15.75 -4.76
C PHE A 15 19.13 -16.46 -6.11
N THR A 16 17.90 -16.88 -6.42
CA THR A 16 17.55 -17.24 -7.80
C THR A 16 17.48 -15.97 -8.66
N LYS A 17 17.65 -16.11 -9.99
CA LYS A 17 17.52 -14.99 -10.94
C LYS A 17 16.20 -14.22 -10.69
N THR A 18 15.12 -14.92 -10.40
CA THR A 18 13.80 -14.35 -10.10
C THR A 18 13.81 -13.53 -8.79
N SER A 19 14.51 -13.96 -7.74
CA SER A 19 14.59 -13.24 -6.47
C SER A 19 15.23 -11.84 -6.63
N ILE A 20 16.18 -11.70 -7.55
CA ILE A 20 16.80 -10.40 -7.87
C ILE A 20 15.76 -9.44 -8.45
N TYR A 21 14.87 -9.90 -9.32
CA TYR A 21 13.84 -9.04 -9.90
C TYR A 21 12.80 -8.55 -8.87
N TYR A 22 12.48 -9.34 -7.85
CA TYR A 22 11.65 -8.87 -6.72
C TYR A 22 12.34 -7.72 -5.97
N LEU A 23 13.64 -7.86 -5.69
CA LEU A 23 14.40 -6.80 -5.04
C LEU A 23 14.51 -5.55 -5.94
N LEU A 24 14.81 -5.72 -7.22
CA LEU A 24 14.89 -4.62 -8.19
C LEU A 24 13.55 -3.89 -8.36
N SER A 25 12.43 -4.61 -8.34
CA SER A 25 11.10 -3.99 -8.46
C SER A 25 10.74 -3.10 -7.27
N PHE A 26 11.37 -3.31 -6.12
CA PHE A 26 11.29 -2.42 -4.96
C PHE A 26 12.33 -1.28 -5.05
N LEU A 27 13.59 -1.61 -5.31
CA LEU A 27 14.69 -0.64 -5.21
C LEU A 27 14.69 0.39 -6.36
N ILE A 28 14.36 0.00 -7.58
CA ILE A 28 14.43 0.92 -8.73
C ILE A 28 13.48 2.11 -8.57
N PRO A 29 12.15 1.94 -8.36
CA PRO A 29 11.27 3.10 -8.19
C PRO A 29 11.60 3.91 -6.93
N LEU A 30 11.99 3.28 -5.82
CA LEU A 30 12.46 3.95 -4.62
C LEU A 30 13.67 4.83 -4.92
N THR A 31 14.68 4.30 -5.62
CA THR A 31 15.90 5.04 -5.95
C THR A 31 15.62 6.18 -6.92
N ILE A 32 14.80 5.95 -7.96
CA ILE A 32 14.47 6.99 -8.94
C ILE A 32 13.76 8.16 -8.26
N ILE A 33 12.73 7.91 -7.45
CA ILE A 33 12.01 9.01 -6.77
C ILE A 33 12.92 9.74 -5.78
N SER A 34 13.78 9.02 -5.04
CA SER A 34 14.73 9.64 -4.12
C SER A 34 15.72 10.56 -4.85
N ILE A 35 16.23 10.14 -6.01
CA ILE A 35 17.13 10.96 -6.83
C ILE A 35 16.39 12.20 -7.36
N VAL A 36 15.17 12.04 -7.88
CA VAL A 36 14.36 13.17 -8.39
C VAL A 36 14.10 14.19 -7.29
N LEU A 37 13.74 13.74 -6.09
CA LEU A 37 13.52 14.63 -4.93
C LEU A 37 14.82 15.32 -4.51
N ALA A 38 15.95 14.60 -4.51
CA ALA A 38 17.24 15.18 -4.18
C ALA A 38 17.65 16.31 -5.16
N PHE A 39 17.36 16.17 -6.46
CA PHE A 39 17.56 17.27 -7.43
C PHE A 39 16.69 18.50 -7.16
N GLN A 40 15.58 18.34 -6.43
CA GLN A 40 14.71 19.43 -5.99
C GLN A 40 15.10 20.00 -4.62
N GLY A 41 16.20 19.53 -4.02
CA GLY A 41 16.66 19.95 -2.69
C GLY A 41 15.95 19.22 -1.54
N ILE A 42 15.24 18.13 -1.81
CA ILE A 42 14.46 17.37 -0.84
C ILE A 42 15.16 16.03 -0.54
N TRP A 43 15.69 15.89 0.65
CA TRP A 43 16.28 14.65 1.17
C TRP A 43 16.13 14.60 2.69
N TRP A 44 16.51 13.51 3.29
CA TRP A 44 16.49 13.34 4.75
C TRP A 44 17.30 14.43 5.46
N GLY A 45 16.63 15.18 6.36
CA GLY A 45 17.24 16.25 7.13
C GLY A 45 17.44 17.56 6.35
N SER A 46 16.86 17.70 5.14
CA SER A 46 16.93 18.97 4.40
C SER A 46 15.89 19.98 4.93
N ASP A 47 16.18 21.27 4.75
CA ASP A 47 15.22 22.34 5.09
C ASP A 47 14.02 22.38 4.14
N THR A 48 14.16 21.85 2.93
CA THR A 48 13.06 21.71 1.96
C THR A 48 12.39 20.36 2.12
N THR A 49 11.05 20.32 2.16
CA THR A 49 10.28 19.11 2.41
C THR A 49 9.32 18.78 1.27
N ILE A 50 8.83 17.53 1.23
CA ILE A 50 7.75 17.12 0.31
C ILE A 50 6.38 17.70 0.69
N LEU A 51 6.30 18.36 1.84
CA LEU A 51 5.02 18.82 2.39
C LEU A 51 4.58 20.10 1.66
N ALA A 52 3.45 19.98 0.99
CA ALA A 52 2.75 21.08 0.34
C ALA A 52 1.27 20.98 0.68
N SER A 53 0.52 22.07 0.61
CA SER A 53 -0.94 22.08 0.77
C SER A 53 -1.41 21.21 1.95
N ASP A 54 -2.19 20.15 1.70
CA ASP A 54 -2.71 19.22 2.70
C ASP A 54 -1.61 18.45 3.44
N GLY A 55 -0.50 18.19 2.80
CA GLY A 55 0.68 17.58 3.43
C GLY A 55 1.15 18.37 4.63
N PHE A 56 1.24 19.67 4.47
CA PHE A 56 1.67 20.61 5.51
C PHE A 56 0.56 20.92 6.53
N HIS A 57 -0.68 21.16 6.06
CA HIS A 57 -1.77 21.62 6.94
C HIS A 57 -2.48 20.48 7.68
N GLN A 58 -2.42 19.24 7.19
CA GLN A 58 -3.18 18.12 7.71
C GLN A 58 -2.27 16.91 8.03
N TYR A 59 -1.57 16.38 7.04
CA TYR A 59 -0.84 15.09 7.21
C TYR A 59 0.25 15.16 8.27
N VAL A 60 1.09 16.20 8.27
CA VAL A 60 2.15 16.32 9.28
C VAL A 60 1.55 16.48 10.67
N ILE A 61 0.50 17.28 10.83
CA ILE A 61 -0.15 17.56 12.13
C ILE A 61 -0.81 16.29 12.68
N PHE A 62 -1.56 15.56 11.84
CA PHE A 62 -2.20 14.31 12.28
C PHE A 62 -1.18 13.22 12.62
N ASN A 63 -0.08 13.13 11.88
CA ASN A 63 1.01 12.20 12.20
C ASN A 63 1.75 12.60 13.50
N GLN A 64 1.92 13.90 13.80
CA GLN A 64 2.43 14.36 15.09
C GLN A 64 1.46 13.99 16.22
N THR A 65 0.15 14.15 16.00
CA THR A 65 -0.88 13.75 16.97
C THR A 65 -0.86 12.23 17.20
N LEU A 66 -0.74 11.43 16.14
CA LEU A 66 -0.59 9.98 16.24
C LEU A 66 0.68 9.60 17.03
N ARG A 67 1.80 10.24 16.73
CA ARG A 67 3.07 10.01 17.45
C ARG A 67 2.90 10.29 18.94
N ASN A 68 2.27 11.40 19.33
CA ASN A 68 2.02 11.74 20.72
C ASN A 68 1.10 10.72 21.39
N ALA A 69 0.02 10.31 20.74
CA ALA A 69 -0.87 9.26 21.25
C ALA A 69 -0.13 7.93 21.47
N LEU A 70 0.76 7.54 20.54
CA LEU A 70 1.57 6.32 20.67
C LEU A 70 2.60 6.40 21.83
N HIS A 71 3.02 7.60 22.24
CA HIS A 71 3.89 7.82 23.42
C HIS A 71 3.11 8.01 24.74
N GLY A 72 1.78 7.98 24.70
CA GLY A 72 0.95 8.19 25.89
C GLY A 72 0.62 9.66 26.17
N ASP A 73 1.02 10.59 25.33
CA ASP A 73 0.79 12.04 25.47
C ASP A 73 -0.50 12.50 24.77
N GLY A 74 -1.48 11.62 24.58
CA GLY A 74 -2.73 11.90 23.91
C GLY A 74 -3.65 10.70 23.79
N SER A 75 -4.79 10.90 23.14
CA SER A 75 -5.76 9.84 22.89
C SER A 75 -5.82 9.49 21.39
N ILE A 76 -5.94 8.20 21.09
CA ILE A 76 -6.24 7.73 19.73
C ILE A 76 -7.71 7.96 19.34
N PHE A 77 -8.58 8.30 20.29
CA PHE A 77 -10.02 8.48 20.06
C PHE A 77 -10.41 9.95 19.86
N TYR A 78 -9.73 10.88 20.54
CA TYR A 78 -10.08 12.28 20.49
C TYR A 78 -8.86 13.20 20.58
N THR A 79 -8.89 14.31 19.85
CA THR A 79 -7.82 15.33 19.90
C THR A 79 -8.39 16.73 19.93
N PHE A 80 -7.71 17.65 20.66
CA PHE A 80 -7.96 19.07 20.65
C PHE A 80 -7.03 19.85 19.71
N THR A 81 -6.15 19.20 18.97
CA THR A 81 -5.21 19.84 18.06
C THR A 81 -5.86 20.33 16.76
N SER A 82 -7.16 20.09 16.56
CA SER A 82 -7.89 20.49 15.37
C SER A 82 -9.22 21.14 15.76
N GLY A 83 -9.38 22.42 15.47
CA GLY A 83 -10.59 23.19 15.78
C GLY A 83 -10.96 23.19 17.26
N LEU A 84 -12.22 22.91 17.58
CA LEU A 84 -12.74 22.79 18.93
C LEU A 84 -12.62 21.36 19.51
N GLY A 85 -11.90 20.50 18.82
CA GLY A 85 -11.78 19.08 19.13
C GLY A 85 -12.45 18.21 18.08
N LEU A 86 -11.93 17.00 17.92
CA LEU A 86 -12.26 16.13 16.80
C LEU A 86 -12.13 14.67 17.19
N ASN A 87 -13.02 13.82 16.68
CA ASN A 87 -12.87 12.37 16.76
C ASN A 87 -11.65 11.94 15.93
N PHE A 88 -10.52 11.70 16.62
CA PHE A 88 -9.26 11.35 15.98
C PHE A 88 -9.26 9.94 15.39
N TYR A 89 -10.01 9.01 16.00
CA TYR A 89 -10.18 7.67 15.48
C TYR A 89 -10.86 7.67 14.09
N ALA A 90 -11.86 8.52 13.89
CA ALA A 90 -12.53 8.66 12.60
C ALA A 90 -11.60 9.16 11.48
N LEU A 91 -10.57 9.95 11.82
CA LEU A 91 -9.56 10.39 10.86
C LEU A 91 -8.64 9.26 10.38
N SER A 92 -8.50 8.19 11.17
CA SER A 92 -7.55 7.12 10.87
C SER A 92 -7.83 6.44 9.54
N SER A 93 -9.11 6.21 9.21
CA SER A 93 -9.53 5.56 7.96
C SER A 93 -9.39 6.43 6.72
N TYR A 94 -8.96 7.68 6.87
CA TYR A 94 -8.72 8.58 5.74
C TYR A 94 -7.29 9.13 5.69
N TYR A 95 -6.72 9.54 6.83
CA TYR A 95 -5.40 10.20 6.87
C TYR A 95 -4.27 9.31 7.40
N LEU A 96 -4.57 8.39 8.32
CA LEU A 96 -3.58 7.64 9.11
C LEU A 96 -3.66 6.12 8.93
N GLY A 97 -4.58 5.63 8.09
CA GLY A 97 -4.86 4.20 7.92
C GLY A 97 -3.73 3.38 7.30
N SER A 98 -2.64 4.02 6.87
CA SER A 98 -1.48 3.32 6.30
C SER A 98 -0.82 2.41 7.34
N PHE A 99 -0.47 1.17 6.92
CA PHE A 99 0.32 0.27 7.76
C PHE A 99 1.72 0.80 8.07
N LEU A 100 2.18 1.81 7.35
CA LEU A 100 3.45 2.49 7.62
C LEU A 100 3.31 3.67 8.58
N SER A 101 2.08 4.14 8.89
CA SER A 101 1.88 5.25 9.81
C SER A 101 2.51 5.06 11.19
N PRO A 102 2.53 3.84 11.80
CA PRO A 102 3.18 3.64 13.09
C PRO A 102 4.68 3.95 13.13
N ILE A 103 5.35 4.10 11.98
CA ILE A 103 6.78 4.46 11.91
C ILE A 103 7.06 5.81 12.59
N VAL A 104 6.05 6.70 12.66
CA VAL A 104 6.17 8.01 13.32
C VAL A 104 6.51 7.91 14.81
N PHE A 105 6.29 6.74 15.43
CA PHE A 105 6.70 6.46 16.80
C PHE A 105 8.20 6.70 17.01
N PHE A 106 9.03 6.40 16.03
CA PHE A 106 10.49 6.49 16.11
C PHE A 106 11.03 7.90 15.82
N PHE A 107 10.16 8.87 15.52
CA PHE A 107 10.55 10.23 15.18
C PHE A 107 10.13 11.22 16.26
N ASN A 108 10.86 12.33 16.39
CA ASN A 108 10.41 13.46 17.19
C ASN A 108 9.47 14.39 16.40
N LEU A 109 8.84 15.35 17.06
CA LEU A 109 7.89 16.26 16.42
C LEU A 109 8.53 17.11 15.31
N GLN A 110 9.79 17.49 15.47
CA GLN A 110 10.51 18.33 14.51
C GLN A 110 10.94 17.56 13.26
N SER A 111 11.25 16.27 13.42
CA SER A 111 11.63 15.39 12.30
C SER A 111 10.46 14.66 11.65
N MET A 112 9.23 15.09 11.90
CA MET A 112 8.05 14.49 11.27
C MET A 112 8.04 14.62 9.74
N PRO A 113 8.54 15.72 9.11
CA PRO A 113 8.71 15.77 7.66
C PRO A 113 9.62 14.66 7.11
N ASP A 114 10.70 14.31 7.84
CA ASP A 114 11.61 13.22 7.45
C ASP A 114 10.91 11.85 7.54
N ALA A 115 10.06 11.65 8.56
CA ALA A 115 9.26 10.44 8.66
C ALA A 115 8.34 10.27 7.46
N LEU A 116 7.65 11.35 7.05
CA LEU A 116 6.76 11.34 5.89
C LEU A 116 7.53 11.17 4.58
N TYR A 117 8.71 11.79 4.45
CA TYR A 117 9.61 11.55 3.32
C TYR A 117 9.99 10.06 3.22
N LEU A 118 10.45 9.46 4.31
CA LEU A 118 10.82 8.04 4.35
C LEU A 118 9.65 7.15 3.96
N VAL A 119 8.47 7.37 4.56
CA VAL A 119 7.26 6.60 4.25
C VAL A 119 6.92 6.73 2.77
N THR A 120 7.01 7.94 2.20
CA THR A 120 6.68 8.18 0.79
C THR A 120 7.61 7.40 -0.14
N ILE A 121 8.94 7.51 0.01
CA ILE A 121 9.87 6.79 -0.88
C ILE A 121 9.75 5.27 -0.76
N VAL A 122 9.51 4.75 0.46
CA VAL A 122 9.24 3.32 0.69
C VAL A 122 7.97 2.87 -0.03
N LYS A 123 6.91 3.68 -0.03
CA LYS A 123 5.67 3.37 -0.76
C LYS A 123 5.89 3.23 -2.26
N PHE A 124 6.72 4.07 -2.88
CA PHE A 124 7.10 3.88 -4.29
C PHE A 124 7.75 2.52 -4.53
N GLY A 125 8.65 2.10 -3.65
CA GLY A 125 9.22 0.75 -3.71
C GLY A 125 8.16 -0.35 -3.56
N LEU A 126 7.24 -0.21 -2.60
CA LEU A 126 6.17 -1.18 -2.36
C LEU A 126 5.16 -1.27 -3.52
N ILE A 127 4.83 -0.15 -4.18
CA ILE A 127 4.00 -0.14 -5.39
C ILE A 127 4.67 -0.95 -6.50
N GLY A 128 5.97 -0.71 -6.73
CA GLY A 128 6.74 -1.47 -7.71
C GLY A 128 6.74 -2.97 -7.38
N LEU A 129 7.05 -3.34 -6.14
CA LEU A 129 7.09 -4.73 -5.69
C LEU A 129 5.73 -5.42 -5.80
N SER A 130 4.66 -4.81 -5.28
CA SER A 130 3.31 -5.40 -5.30
C SER A 130 2.80 -5.59 -6.72
N THR A 131 3.10 -4.65 -7.61
CA THR A 131 2.77 -4.74 -9.03
C THR A 131 3.54 -5.87 -9.72
N PHE A 132 4.85 -5.97 -9.46
CA PHE A 132 5.66 -7.05 -10.01
C PHE A 132 5.15 -8.43 -9.57
N VAL A 133 4.89 -8.61 -8.26
CA VAL A 133 4.31 -9.84 -7.69
C VAL A 133 3.00 -10.20 -8.39
N SER A 134 2.14 -9.21 -8.59
CA SER A 134 0.81 -9.41 -9.18
C SER A 134 0.90 -9.74 -10.66
N LEU A 135 1.73 -9.06 -11.42
CA LEU A 135 1.97 -9.34 -12.84
C LEU A 135 2.49 -10.76 -13.04
N LYS A 136 3.48 -11.19 -12.25
CA LYS A 136 4.03 -12.55 -12.32
C LYS A 136 3.02 -13.61 -11.87
N GLY A 137 2.19 -13.30 -10.88
CA GLY A 137 1.16 -14.20 -10.37
C GLY A 137 -0.03 -14.40 -11.32
N ILE A 138 -0.38 -13.37 -12.12
CA ILE A 138 -1.47 -13.41 -13.11
C ILE A 138 -0.95 -13.90 -14.46
N HIS A 139 0.19 -13.39 -14.91
CA HIS A 139 0.78 -13.62 -16.24
C HIS A 139 2.10 -14.39 -16.13
N GLN A 140 2.02 -15.70 -15.91
CA GLN A 140 3.18 -16.57 -15.65
C GLN A 140 4.22 -16.58 -16.81
N TYR A 141 3.77 -16.32 -18.05
CA TYR A 141 4.65 -16.27 -19.22
C TYR A 141 5.28 -14.89 -19.49
N LEU A 142 4.90 -13.86 -18.70
CA LEU A 142 5.50 -12.54 -18.82
C LEU A 142 6.96 -12.61 -18.37
N LYS A 143 7.90 -12.19 -19.24
CA LYS A 143 9.32 -12.14 -18.88
C LYS A 143 9.55 -11.15 -17.73
N GLU A 144 10.54 -11.44 -16.90
CA GLU A 144 10.87 -10.64 -15.70
C GLU A 144 11.20 -9.19 -16.06
N GLU A 145 11.91 -8.97 -17.17
CA GLU A 145 12.31 -7.63 -17.62
C GLU A 145 11.09 -6.75 -17.94
N TRP A 146 10.10 -7.32 -18.63
CA TRP A 146 8.85 -6.61 -18.94
C TRP A 146 7.98 -6.39 -17.69
N ALA A 147 7.92 -7.38 -16.80
CA ALA A 147 7.22 -7.22 -15.52
C ALA A 147 7.87 -6.12 -14.67
N LEU A 148 9.22 -6.04 -14.66
CA LEU A 148 9.97 -5.00 -13.97
C LEU A 148 9.71 -3.62 -14.58
N LEU A 149 9.76 -3.50 -15.90
CA LEU A 149 9.46 -2.24 -16.59
C LEU A 149 8.06 -1.74 -16.27
N LEU A 150 7.04 -2.61 -16.41
CA LEU A 150 5.65 -2.25 -16.16
C LEU A 150 5.39 -1.88 -14.68
N SER A 151 6.01 -2.60 -13.75
CA SER A 151 5.86 -2.32 -12.31
C SER A 151 6.52 -1.00 -11.93
N THR A 152 7.69 -0.70 -12.48
CA THR A 152 8.36 0.60 -12.29
C THR A 152 7.54 1.73 -12.90
N SER A 153 7.01 1.55 -14.11
CA SER A 153 6.17 2.55 -14.78
C SER A 153 4.88 2.86 -14.00
N LEU A 154 4.24 1.83 -13.41
CA LEU A 154 3.06 2.06 -12.56
C LEU A 154 3.43 2.81 -11.29
N SER A 155 4.53 2.44 -10.65
CA SER A 155 4.98 3.13 -9.43
C SER A 155 5.25 4.62 -9.68
N LEU A 156 5.90 4.94 -10.80
CA LEU A 156 6.31 6.30 -11.15
C LEU A 156 5.28 7.03 -12.04
N MET A 157 4.04 6.56 -12.09
CA MET A 157 3.00 7.23 -12.89
C MET A 157 2.73 8.64 -12.39
N SER A 158 2.21 9.50 -13.27
CA SER A 158 1.94 10.91 -12.97
C SER A 158 1.10 11.11 -11.70
N PHE A 159 0.09 10.28 -11.47
CA PHE A 159 -0.72 10.38 -10.26
C PHE A 159 0.13 10.19 -9.00
N SER A 160 0.95 9.13 -8.92
CA SER A 160 1.78 8.86 -7.74
C SER A 160 2.78 9.99 -7.48
N THR A 161 3.38 10.53 -8.55
CA THR A 161 4.39 11.60 -8.43
C THR A 161 3.79 12.98 -8.16
N SER A 162 2.54 13.24 -8.56
CA SER A 162 1.84 14.50 -8.29
C SER A 162 1.17 14.55 -6.92
N GLN A 163 0.99 13.41 -6.25
CA GLN A 163 0.29 13.30 -4.96
C GLN A 163 1.24 12.85 -3.83
N LEU A 164 2.50 13.29 -3.89
CA LEU A 164 3.53 12.91 -2.90
C LEU A 164 3.19 13.33 -1.47
N GLU A 165 2.57 14.51 -1.31
CA GLU A 165 2.19 15.05 -0.01
C GLU A 165 0.99 14.33 0.61
N ILE A 166 0.13 13.70 -0.22
CA ILE A 166 -1.04 12.95 0.23
C ILE A 166 -0.67 11.46 0.30
N ASN A 167 0.26 11.14 1.15
CA ASN A 167 0.96 9.88 1.08
C ASN A 167 0.09 8.64 1.37
N ASN A 168 -1.04 8.75 2.07
CA ASN A 168 -1.97 7.63 2.25
C ASN A 168 -2.72 7.23 0.97
N TRP A 169 -2.79 8.11 -0.03
CA TRP A 169 -3.36 7.74 -1.33
C TRP A 169 -2.47 6.75 -2.09
N LEU A 170 -1.17 6.74 -1.81
CA LEU A 170 -0.23 5.78 -2.41
C LEU A 170 -0.50 4.33 -1.97
N ASP A 171 -1.11 4.13 -0.80
CA ASP A 171 -1.42 2.79 -0.29
C ASP A 171 -2.38 2.01 -1.19
N VAL A 172 -3.26 2.70 -1.88
CA VAL A 172 -4.17 2.09 -2.86
C VAL A 172 -3.39 1.38 -3.97
N PHE A 173 -2.31 1.99 -4.44
CA PHE A 173 -1.49 1.42 -5.52
C PHE A 173 -0.56 0.31 -5.05
N ILE A 174 -0.34 0.19 -3.73
CA ILE A 174 0.28 -0.99 -3.14
C ILE A 174 -0.72 -2.15 -3.09
N LEU A 175 -1.96 -1.87 -2.68
CA LEU A 175 -2.97 -2.91 -2.45
C LEU A 175 -3.72 -3.35 -3.71
N LEU A 176 -4.03 -2.42 -4.63
CA LEU A 176 -4.81 -2.72 -5.83
C LEU A 176 -4.20 -3.85 -6.70
N PRO A 177 -2.89 -3.88 -6.99
CA PRO A 177 -2.29 -5.00 -7.70
C PRO A 177 -2.49 -6.33 -6.98
N ILE A 178 -2.35 -6.35 -5.64
CA ILE A 178 -2.56 -7.57 -4.83
C ILE A 178 -4.04 -7.98 -4.82
N ILE A 179 -4.96 -7.01 -4.75
CA ILE A 179 -6.41 -7.27 -4.87
C ILE A 179 -6.72 -7.91 -6.22
N LEU A 180 -6.14 -7.41 -7.33
CA LEU A 180 -6.34 -7.96 -8.66
C LEU A 180 -5.76 -9.37 -8.80
N LEU A 181 -4.59 -9.64 -8.20
CA LEU A 181 -4.05 -10.99 -8.10
C LEU A 181 -4.98 -11.91 -7.31
N GLY A 182 -5.47 -11.45 -6.16
CA GLY A 182 -6.42 -12.17 -5.32
C GLY A 182 -7.72 -12.48 -6.06
N LEU A 183 -8.29 -11.48 -6.77
CA LEU A 183 -9.48 -11.64 -7.60
C LEU A 183 -9.25 -12.66 -8.73
N HIS A 184 -8.12 -12.58 -9.42
CA HIS A 184 -7.76 -13.57 -10.44
C HIS A 184 -7.74 -14.99 -9.86
N ARG A 185 -7.14 -15.18 -8.68
CA ARG A 185 -7.10 -16.47 -7.99
C ARG A 185 -8.49 -16.95 -7.58
N LEU A 186 -9.33 -16.06 -7.05
CA LEU A 186 -10.71 -16.34 -6.68
C LEU A 186 -11.52 -16.80 -7.91
N LEU A 187 -11.48 -16.05 -9.00
CA LEU A 187 -12.24 -16.35 -10.22
C LEU A 187 -11.72 -17.62 -10.93
N THR A 188 -10.46 -17.98 -10.77
CA THR A 188 -9.87 -19.22 -11.32
C THR A 188 -9.93 -20.40 -10.36
N GLY A 189 -10.50 -20.25 -9.17
CA GLY A 189 -10.61 -21.32 -8.16
C GLY A 189 -9.32 -21.65 -7.42
N LYS A 190 -8.32 -20.76 -7.45
CA LYS A 190 -7.00 -20.94 -6.80
C LYS A 190 -6.95 -20.41 -5.36
N GLY A 191 -8.09 -20.04 -4.77
CA GLY A 191 -8.21 -19.53 -3.39
C GLY A 191 -8.68 -18.09 -3.33
N GLN A 192 -9.22 -17.70 -2.18
CA GLN A 192 -9.87 -16.40 -1.97
C GLN A 192 -9.22 -15.52 -0.90
N ILE A 193 -8.28 -16.09 -0.09
CA ILE A 193 -7.70 -15.41 1.08
C ILE A 193 -6.99 -14.12 0.70
N ILE A 194 -6.18 -14.12 -0.37
CA ILE A 194 -5.44 -12.93 -0.81
C ILE A 194 -6.42 -11.80 -1.17
N TYR A 195 -7.50 -12.12 -1.88
CA TYR A 195 -8.53 -11.15 -2.23
C TYR A 195 -9.21 -10.58 -0.99
N TYR A 196 -9.66 -11.45 -0.09
CA TYR A 196 -10.31 -11.06 1.16
C TYR A 196 -9.43 -10.15 2.00
N VAL A 197 -8.20 -10.59 2.30
CA VAL A 197 -7.29 -9.82 3.17
C VAL A 197 -6.92 -8.48 2.54
N ALA A 198 -6.50 -8.47 1.27
CA ALA A 198 -6.07 -7.23 0.63
C ALA A 198 -7.21 -6.21 0.47
N LEU A 199 -8.43 -6.66 0.18
CA LEU A 199 -9.60 -5.78 0.09
C LEU A 199 -10.03 -5.26 1.47
N THR A 200 -10.02 -6.11 2.50
CA THR A 200 -10.27 -5.67 3.89
C THR A 200 -9.24 -4.62 4.32
N CYS A 201 -7.95 -4.86 4.05
CA CYS A 201 -6.89 -3.90 4.33
C CYS A 201 -7.15 -2.55 3.66
N LEU A 202 -7.59 -2.55 2.40
CA LEU A 202 -7.90 -1.31 1.69
C LEU A 202 -9.07 -0.55 2.33
N PHE A 203 -10.15 -1.24 2.71
CA PHE A 203 -11.28 -0.61 3.40
C PHE A 203 -10.89 -0.02 4.76
N VAL A 204 -9.99 -0.69 5.50
CA VAL A 204 -9.46 -0.19 6.77
C VAL A 204 -8.57 1.03 6.57
N GLN A 205 -7.69 1.00 5.55
CA GLN A 205 -6.73 2.07 5.31
C GLN A 205 -7.35 3.34 4.75
N ASN A 206 -8.29 3.19 3.82
CA ASN A 206 -8.90 4.33 3.13
C ASN A 206 -10.27 3.95 2.58
N TYR A 207 -11.33 4.33 3.30
CA TYR A 207 -12.71 4.03 2.90
C TYR A 207 -13.08 4.67 1.55
N TYR A 208 -12.55 5.85 1.24
CA TYR A 208 -12.87 6.56 0.00
C TYR A 208 -12.35 5.81 -1.22
N PHE A 209 -11.07 5.45 -1.24
CA PHE A 209 -10.52 4.62 -2.31
C PHE A 209 -11.04 3.17 -2.24
N GLY A 210 -11.38 2.69 -1.07
CA GLY A 210 -12.06 1.40 -0.90
C GLY A 210 -13.37 1.36 -1.67
N TYR A 211 -14.21 2.40 -1.54
CA TYR A 211 -15.46 2.54 -2.28
C TYR A 211 -15.25 2.61 -3.80
N MET A 212 -14.32 3.44 -4.27
CA MET A 212 -13.99 3.54 -5.70
C MET A 212 -13.48 2.21 -6.26
N THR A 213 -12.62 1.53 -5.49
CA THR A 213 -12.09 0.21 -5.87
C THR A 213 -13.20 -0.83 -5.92
N ALA A 214 -14.16 -0.81 -5.00
CA ALA A 214 -15.30 -1.76 -5.02
C ALA A 214 -16.11 -1.62 -6.31
N ILE A 215 -16.41 -0.40 -6.76
CA ILE A 215 -17.10 -0.15 -8.04
C ILE A 215 -16.27 -0.68 -9.21
N PHE A 216 -14.98 -0.36 -9.23
CA PHE A 216 -14.08 -0.86 -10.26
C PHE A 216 -14.04 -2.40 -10.31
N LEU A 217 -13.97 -3.07 -9.16
CA LEU A 217 -13.91 -4.52 -9.06
C LEU A 217 -15.19 -5.21 -9.56
N ILE A 218 -16.38 -4.61 -9.37
CA ILE A 218 -17.63 -5.12 -9.95
C ILE A 218 -17.53 -5.12 -11.48
N ILE A 219 -17.17 -3.96 -12.07
CA ILE A 219 -17.05 -3.84 -13.54
C ILE A 219 -15.97 -4.80 -14.06
N TRP A 220 -14.81 -4.83 -13.44
CA TRP A 220 -13.70 -5.70 -13.82
C TRP A 220 -14.07 -7.19 -13.73
N THR A 221 -14.78 -7.59 -12.68
CA THR A 221 -15.27 -8.97 -12.52
C THR A 221 -16.21 -9.38 -13.64
N LEU A 222 -17.15 -8.51 -14.01
CA LEU A 222 -18.06 -8.79 -15.13
C LEU A 222 -17.30 -8.97 -16.45
N VAL A 223 -16.30 -8.14 -16.71
CA VAL A 223 -15.41 -8.27 -17.88
C VAL A 223 -14.63 -9.58 -17.84
N GLN A 224 -14.09 -9.98 -16.69
CA GLN A 224 -13.36 -11.25 -16.57
C GLN A 224 -14.30 -12.45 -16.76
N LEU A 225 -15.50 -12.41 -16.17
CA LEU A 225 -16.49 -13.48 -16.30
C LEU A 225 -17.00 -13.64 -17.74
N SER A 226 -17.07 -12.58 -18.54
CA SER A 226 -17.43 -12.69 -19.95
C SER A 226 -16.43 -13.56 -20.74
N ARG A 227 -15.15 -13.51 -20.38
CA ARG A 227 -14.05 -14.25 -21.01
C ARG A 227 -13.88 -15.67 -20.47
N LEU A 228 -14.37 -15.96 -19.25
CA LEU A 228 -14.25 -17.27 -18.63
C LEU A 228 -15.38 -18.21 -19.09
N LYS A 229 -15.04 -19.51 -19.27
CA LYS A 229 -16.02 -20.55 -19.57
C LYS A 229 -16.51 -21.25 -18.30
N GLY A 230 -17.79 -21.56 -18.24
CA GLY A 230 -18.43 -22.35 -17.18
C GLY A 230 -18.52 -21.66 -15.81
N GLN A 231 -19.52 -22.06 -15.03
CA GLN A 231 -19.76 -21.65 -13.63
C GLN A 231 -19.75 -20.14 -13.35
N LYS A 232 -20.12 -19.30 -14.31
CA LYS A 232 -20.04 -17.83 -14.19
C LYS A 232 -20.82 -17.31 -12.98
N LEU A 233 -22.05 -17.80 -12.78
CA LEU A 233 -22.89 -17.41 -11.65
C LEU A 233 -22.25 -17.78 -10.30
N LYS A 234 -21.75 -19.00 -10.15
CA LYS A 234 -21.05 -19.44 -8.92
C LYS A 234 -19.83 -18.56 -8.60
N ARG A 235 -19.03 -18.22 -9.61
CA ARG A 235 -17.87 -17.33 -9.45
C ARG A 235 -18.28 -15.91 -9.06
N PHE A 236 -19.35 -15.40 -9.66
CA PHE A 236 -19.89 -14.08 -9.30
C PHE A 236 -20.43 -14.05 -7.87
N VAL A 237 -21.23 -15.07 -7.47
CA VAL A 237 -21.72 -15.18 -6.10
C VAL A 237 -20.56 -15.26 -5.09
N ASN A 238 -19.53 -16.06 -5.38
CA ASN A 238 -18.36 -16.15 -4.51
C ASN A 238 -17.61 -14.81 -4.40
N PHE A 239 -17.43 -14.10 -5.52
CA PHE A 239 -16.87 -12.73 -5.53
C PHE A 239 -17.70 -11.80 -4.63
N THR A 240 -19.01 -11.78 -4.79
CA THR A 240 -19.91 -10.92 -4.02
C THR A 240 -19.83 -11.24 -2.52
N LEU A 241 -19.91 -12.52 -2.15
CA LEU A 241 -19.85 -12.95 -0.75
C LEU A 241 -18.53 -12.55 -0.09
N VAL A 242 -17.40 -12.79 -0.76
CA VAL A 242 -16.09 -12.41 -0.20
C VAL A 242 -15.92 -10.89 -0.13
N SER A 243 -16.44 -10.14 -1.09
CA SER A 243 -16.39 -8.66 -1.06
C SER A 243 -17.24 -8.09 0.08
N ILE A 244 -18.44 -8.63 0.30
CA ILE A 244 -19.30 -8.25 1.43
C ILE A 244 -18.62 -8.61 2.75
N LEU A 245 -18.04 -9.81 2.87
CA LEU A 245 -17.31 -10.21 4.06
C LEU A 245 -16.13 -9.27 4.34
N SER A 246 -15.40 -8.85 3.31
CA SER A 246 -14.31 -7.87 3.45
C SER A 246 -14.82 -6.53 3.99
N ALA A 247 -15.94 -6.03 3.47
CA ALA A 247 -16.55 -4.79 3.93
C ALA A 247 -17.06 -4.92 5.38
N LEU A 248 -17.74 -6.03 5.72
CA LEU A 248 -18.19 -6.27 7.09
C LEU A 248 -17.05 -6.36 8.09
N SER A 249 -15.92 -6.96 7.70
CA SER A 249 -14.72 -7.07 8.54
C SER A 249 -14.04 -5.72 8.80
N SER A 250 -14.33 -4.69 8.01
CA SER A 250 -13.78 -3.34 8.19
C SER A 250 -14.71 -2.38 8.95
N LEU A 251 -15.94 -2.81 9.30
CA LEU A 251 -16.95 -1.92 9.91
C LEU A 251 -16.50 -1.31 11.25
N PHE A 252 -15.58 -1.95 11.99
CA PHE A 252 -15.04 -1.39 13.22
C PHE A 252 -14.33 -0.03 13.02
N MET A 253 -13.94 0.30 11.79
CA MET A 253 -13.37 1.62 11.44
C MET A 253 -14.44 2.69 11.21
N LEU A 254 -15.72 2.31 11.06
CA LEU A 254 -16.82 3.22 10.80
C LEU A 254 -17.70 3.45 12.05
N LEU A 255 -17.47 2.68 13.11
CA LEU A 255 -18.15 2.80 14.41
C LEU A 255 -17.39 3.69 15.37
#